data_4bd05c384d584b97d71ed5e6279c5e26
#
_entry.id   4bd05c384d584b97d71ed5e6279c5e26
#
_cell.length_a   1.000
_cell.length_b   1.000
_cell.length_c   1.000
_cell.angle_alpha   90.00
_cell.angle_beta   90.00
_cell.angle_gamma   90.00
#
_symmetry.space_group_name_H-M   'P 1'
#
loop_
_entity.id
_entity.type
_entity.pdbx_description
1 polymer ?
#
loop_
_entity_poly.entity_id
_entity_poly.type
_entity_poly.pdbx_seq_one_letter_code
_entity_poly.pdbx_strand_id
1 'polypeptide(L)'
;MKLKDFIKDRLKFAIIYFMNTFLVILVLYLTLVINKIKIKENNILYAILLSISLFAIFLIYDYYKNKSFYKHLNNLLKAEDDLDYILNIGNTANREQEMYKEVLIKAYKVFEGRSLRHEDNHKKYIYFINQWVHQMKTPVSVINLIVQEHINEENRKVLDSIYEENEKLSHGLDIMLYNARINDFNIDFNVVDLNLVQIVRKVINDNKKPLIRYNIFPRINNTDDINVNTDEKWLYFVINQILNNAIKYSKSKNKEKRFITFTMEEEASKVILSISDEGIGIPKEDLNRIFQPFFTGKNGRETSESTGMGMYLSKKICEHLGHELLVESSQRKGSTFSIVFYKGKNLFRL
;
A
#
# COMPACT_ATOMS: atom_id res chain seq x y z
N MET A 1 -31.94 13.16 -2.06
CA MET A 1 -32.37 14.02 -3.19
C MET A 1 -32.81 15.37 -2.65
N LYS A 2 -32.24 16.47 -3.14
CA LYS A 2 -32.71 17.82 -2.77
C LYS A 2 -34.02 18.11 -3.51
N LEU A 3 -34.95 18.82 -2.89
CA LEU A 3 -36.23 19.15 -3.50
C LEU A 3 -36.07 19.86 -4.86
N LYS A 4 -35.03 20.69 -4.98
CA LYS A 4 -34.73 21.41 -6.23
C LYS A 4 -34.42 20.48 -7.40
N ASP A 5 -33.67 19.41 -7.14
CA ASP A 5 -33.28 18.43 -8.16
C ASP A 5 -34.50 17.61 -8.58
N PHE A 6 -35.33 17.21 -7.61
CA PHE A 6 -36.59 16.51 -7.89
C PHE A 6 -37.53 17.32 -8.80
N ILE A 7 -37.72 18.61 -8.50
CA ILE A 7 -38.58 19.50 -9.32
C ILE A 7 -38.00 19.64 -10.72
N LYS A 8 -36.67 19.79 -10.85
CA LYS A 8 -36.00 19.90 -12.15
C LYS A 8 -36.22 18.66 -13.02
N ASP A 9 -36.14 17.47 -12.44
CA ASP A 9 -36.34 16.20 -13.15
C ASP A 9 -37.81 16.03 -13.61
N ARG A 10 -38.77 16.63 -12.89
CA ARG A 10 -40.21 16.56 -13.21
C ARG A 10 -40.69 17.70 -14.09
N LEU A 11 -39.83 18.65 -14.47
CA LEU A 11 -40.22 19.82 -15.27
C LEU A 11 -40.80 19.43 -16.62
N LYS A 12 -40.28 18.41 -17.28
CA LYS A 12 -40.80 17.90 -18.56
C LYS A 12 -42.25 17.35 -18.42
N PHE A 13 -42.48 16.61 -17.33
CA PHE A 13 -43.83 16.09 -17.06
C PHE A 13 -44.81 17.22 -16.71
N ALA A 14 -44.38 18.24 -15.98
CA ALA A 14 -45.19 19.42 -15.70
C ALA A 14 -45.60 20.16 -16.97
N ILE A 15 -44.65 20.38 -17.88
CA ILE A 15 -44.91 21.04 -19.19
C ILE A 15 -45.96 20.26 -19.97
N ILE A 16 -45.78 18.93 -20.12
CA ILE A 16 -46.69 18.08 -20.85
C ILE A 16 -48.09 18.06 -20.20
N TYR A 17 -48.14 17.99 -18.86
CA TYR A 17 -49.39 17.98 -18.13
C TYR A 17 -50.17 19.26 -18.33
N PHE A 18 -49.54 20.45 -18.14
CA PHE A 18 -50.21 21.74 -18.33
C PHE A 18 -50.55 22.03 -19.78
N MET A 19 -49.76 21.61 -20.73
CA MET A 19 -50.08 21.70 -22.14
C MET A 19 -51.34 20.86 -22.50
N ASN A 20 -51.40 19.63 -21.99
CA ASN A 20 -52.59 18.78 -22.19
C ASN A 20 -53.83 19.41 -21.53
N THR A 21 -53.70 19.88 -20.30
CA THR A 21 -54.79 20.58 -19.60
C THR A 21 -55.26 21.79 -20.38
N PHE A 22 -54.35 22.58 -20.93
CA PHE A 22 -54.70 23.76 -21.77
C PHE A 22 -55.47 23.32 -23.04
N LEU A 23 -54.98 22.30 -23.74
CA LEU A 23 -55.65 21.81 -24.94
C LEU A 23 -57.05 21.29 -24.64
N VAL A 24 -57.25 20.55 -23.56
CA VAL A 24 -58.56 20.04 -23.17
C VAL A 24 -59.52 21.20 -22.87
N ILE A 25 -59.09 22.22 -22.08
CA ILE A 25 -59.87 23.39 -21.77
C ILE A 25 -60.17 24.18 -23.05
N LEU A 26 -59.22 24.33 -23.99
CA LEU A 26 -59.43 25.01 -25.25
C LEU A 26 -60.47 24.32 -26.11
N VAL A 27 -60.41 22.99 -26.27
CA VAL A 27 -61.41 22.20 -27.04
C VAL A 27 -62.79 22.35 -26.43
N LEU A 28 -62.92 22.21 -25.10
CA LEU A 28 -64.17 22.42 -24.40
C LEU A 28 -64.72 23.83 -24.61
N TYR A 29 -63.90 24.86 -24.48
CA TYR A 29 -64.26 26.26 -24.70
C TYR A 29 -64.76 26.47 -26.12
N LEU A 30 -64.02 26.01 -27.15
CA LEU A 30 -64.43 26.12 -28.56
C LEU A 30 -65.75 25.40 -28.85
N THR A 31 -65.94 24.21 -28.30
CA THR A 31 -67.19 23.44 -28.47
C THR A 31 -68.40 24.19 -27.88
N LEU A 32 -68.22 24.82 -26.73
CA LEU A 32 -69.31 25.59 -26.06
C LEU A 32 -69.61 26.92 -26.79
N VAL A 33 -68.60 27.57 -27.33
CA VAL A 33 -68.75 28.78 -28.17
C VAL A 33 -69.53 28.44 -29.44
N ILE A 34 -69.17 27.34 -30.14
CA ILE A 34 -69.87 26.89 -31.37
C ILE A 34 -71.34 26.58 -31.07
N ASN A 35 -71.63 25.98 -29.94
CA ASN A 35 -73.02 25.65 -29.56
C ASN A 35 -73.76 26.83 -28.88
N LYS A 36 -73.16 28.06 -28.85
CA LYS A 36 -73.72 29.28 -28.25
C LYS A 36 -74.08 29.15 -26.74
N ILE A 37 -73.41 28.26 -26.01
CA ILE A 37 -73.65 28.07 -24.59
C ILE A 37 -72.73 29.03 -23.82
N LYS A 38 -73.31 29.93 -23.00
CA LYS A 38 -72.54 30.85 -22.15
C LYS A 38 -72.00 30.14 -20.92
N ILE A 39 -70.67 30.14 -20.80
CA ILE A 39 -69.98 29.61 -19.61
C ILE A 39 -69.77 30.77 -18.64
N LYS A 40 -70.01 30.52 -17.36
CA LYS A 40 -69.54 31.42 -16.29
C LYS A 40 -68.02 31.29 -16.18
N GLU A 41 -67.31 32.38 -16.22
CA GLU A 41 -65.84 32.45 -16.10
C GLU A 41 -65.30 31.68 -14.88
N ASN A 42 -66.06 31.66 -13.79
CA ASN A 42 -65.72 30.90 -12.58
C ASN A 42 -65.55 29.39 -12.82
N ASN A 43 -66.24 28.78 -13.78
CA ASN A 43 -66.17 27.33 -14.04
C ASN A 43 -64.79 26.96 -14.67
N ILE A 44 -64.22 27.83 -15.51
CA ILE A 44 -62.88 27.64 -16.10
C ILE A 44 -61.85 27.77 -15.02
N LEU A 45 -62.01 28.80 -14.13
CA LEU A 45 -61.09 28.97 -12.99
C LEU A 45 -61.08 27.76 -12.06
N TYR A 46 -62.24 27.20 -11.73
CA TYR A 46 -62.34 25.97 -10.92
C TYR A 46 -61.64 24.78 -11.58
N ALA A 47 -61.77 24.59 -12.90
CA ALA A 47 -61.12 23.51 -13.64
C ALA A 47 -59.58 23.67 -13.58
N ILE A 48 -59.07 24.89 -13.72
CA ILE A 48 -57.62 25.17 -13.61
C ILE A 48 -57.13 24.90 -12.19
N LEU A 49 -57.82 25.40 -11.15
CA LEU A 49 -57.46 25.18 -9.76
C LEU A 49 -57.47 23.70 -9.39
N LEU A 50 -58.47 22.97 -9.84
CA LEU A 50 -58.56 21.49 -9.65
C LEU A 50 -57.39 20.78 -10.30
N SER A 51 -57.02 21.13 -11.53
CA SER A 51 -55.87 20.58 -12.23
C SER A 51 -54.55 20.84 -11.49
N ILE A 52 -54.33 22.09 -11.05
CA ILE A 52 -53.12 22.45 -10.26
C ILE A 52 -53.06 21.65 -8.96
N SER A 53 -54.23 21.54 -8.23
CA SER A 53 -54.27 20.81 -6.96
C SER A 53 -53.95 19.31 -7.13
N LEU A 54 -54.52 18.66 -8.17
CA LEU A 54 -54.23 17.27 -8.47
C LEU A 54 -52.75 17.04 -8.84
N PHE A 55 -52.18 17.94 -9.64
CA PHE A 55 -50.78 17.88 -9.99
C PHE A 55 -49.85 18.09 -8.73
N ALA A 56 -50.20 19.00 -7.84
CA ALA A 56 -49.48 19.22 -6.58
C ALA A 56 -49.54 17.96 -5.69
N ILE A 57 -50.71 17.34 -5.56
CA ILE A 57 -50.87 16.09 -4.80
C ILE A 57 -50.03 14.98 -5.39
N PHE A 58 -50.04 14.84 -6.74
CA PHE A 58 -49.17 13.88 -7.44
C PHE A 58 -47.68 14.10 -7.17
N LEU A 59 -47.19 15.35 -7.24
CA LEU A 59 -45.78 15.66 -6.97
C LEU A 59 -45.37 15.34 -5.52
N ILE A 60 -46.25 15.67 -4.55
CA ILE A 60 -46.02 15.35 -3.15
C ILE A 60 -45.94 13.83 -2.94
N TYR A 61 -46.88 13.08 -3.48
CA TYR A 61 -46.89 11.63 -3.43
C TYR A 61 -45.61 11.02 -4.06
N ASP A 62 -45.26 11.45 -5.26
CA ASP A 62 -44.10 10.95 -5.98
C ASP A 62 -42.77 11.28 -5.25
N TYR A 63 -42.68 12.48 -4.65
CA TYR A 63 -41.55 12.87 -3.82
C TYR A 63 -41.36 11.94 -2.62
N TYR A 64 -42.40 11.70 -1.83
CA TYR A 64 -42.32 10.87 -0.64
C TYR A 64 -42.04 9.41 -1.01
N LYS A 65 -42.65 8.92 -2.08
CA LYS A 65 -42.47 7.57 -2.61
C LYS A 65 -41.02 7.30 -2.99
N ASN A 66 -40.35 8.25 -3.63
CA ASN A 66 -38.98 8.08 -4.12
C ASN A 66 -37.90 8.49 -3.10
N LYS A 67 -38.23 9.27 -2.08
CA LYS A 67 -37.32 9.89 -1.12
C LYS A 67 -36.40 8.88 -0.44
N SER A 68 -36.90 7.72 -0.03
CA SER A 68 -36.15 6.69 0.68
C SER A 68 -35.03 6.12 -0.20
N PHE A 69 -35.33 5.71 -1.41
CA PHE A 69 -34.38 5.14 -2.36
C PHE A 69 -33.24 6.11 -2.67
N TYR A 70 -33.53 7.35 -3.00
CA TYR A 70 -32.51 8.36 -3.28
C TYR A 70 -31.70 8.75 -2.04
N LYS A 71 -32.28 8.65 -0.83
CA LYS A 71 -31.52 8.83 0.41
C LYS A 71 -30.45 7.76 0.58
N HIS A 72 -30.79 6.50 0.33
CA HIS A 72 -29.82 5.39 0.40
C HIS A 72 -28.73 5.52 -0.66
N LEU A 73 -29.08 5.84 -1.91
CA LEU A 73 -28.08 6.10 -2.96
C LEU A 73 -27.12 7.24 -2.60
N ASN A 74 -27.65 8.32 -2.03
CA ASN A 74 -26.80 9.45 -1.63
C ASN A 74 -25.89 9.11 -0.44
N ASN A 75 -26.28 8.20 0.43
CA ASN A 75 -25.44 7.70 1.51
C ASN A 75 -24.32 6.81 0.94
N LEU A 76 -24.61 5.96 -0.05
CA LEU A 76 -23.61 5.19 -0.77
C LEU A 76 -22.55 6.08 -1.45
N LEU A 77 -22.98 7.17 -2.08
CA LEU A 77 -22.06 8.13 -2.72
C LEU A 77 -21.14 8.88 -1.73
N LYS A 78 -21.50 8.89 -0.45
CA LYS A 78 -20.72 9.55 0.61
C LYS A 78 -19.87 8.58 1.44
N ALA A 79 -20.15 7.29 1.37
CA ALA A 79 -19.37 6.27 2.05
C ALA A 79 -18.06 6.09 1.26
N GLU A 80 -16.93 6.45 1.86
CA GLU A 80 -15.61 6.37 1.21
C GLU A 80 -15.12 4.91 1.11
N ASP A 81 -15.42 4.04 2.09
CA ASP A 81 -14.83 2.70 2.16
C ASP A 81 -15.82 1.56 2.49
N ASP A 82 -17.11 1.84 2.65
CA ASP A 82 -18.10 0.84 3.06
C ASP A 82 -19.15 0.59 1.98
N LEU A 83 -18.97 -0.46 1.21
CA LEU A 83 -19.89 -0.90 0.17
C LEU A 83 -21.07 -1.73 0.72
N ASP A 84 -21.07 -2.10 2.00
CA ASP A 84 -22.13 -2.91 2.63
C ASP A 84 -23.48 -2.17 2.66
N TYR A 85 -23.46 -0.84 2.53
CA TYR A 85 -24.66 -0.04 2.32
C TYR A 85 -25.46 -0.45 1.08
N ILE A 86 -24.84 -1.13 0.10
CA ILE A 86 -25.54 -1.66 -1.08
C ILE A 86 -26.55 -2.74 -0.69
N LEU A 87 -26.22 -3.57 0.30
CA LEU A 87 -27.09 -4.63 0.80
C LEU A 87 -28.30 -4.08 1.56
N ASN A 88 -28.18 -2.86 2.11
CA ASN A 88 -29.20 -2.21 2.91
C ASN A 88 -30.07 -1.22 2.13
N ILE A 89 -30.08 -1.29 0.78
CA ILE A 89 -31.00 -0.49 -0.04
C ILE A 89 -32.45 -0.89 0.31
N GLY A 90 -33.18 0.05 0.89
CA GLY A 90 -34.55 -0.15 1.37
C GLY A 90 -35.57 -0.48 0.27
N ASN A 91 -36.86 -0.38 0.62
CA ASN A 91 -37.95 -0.69 -0.32
C ASN A 91 -37.89 0.20 -1.56
N THR A 92 -38.07 -0.43 -2.71
CA THR A 92 -38.13 0.20 -4.02
C THR A 92 -39.57 0.66 -4.31
N ALA A 93 -39.69 1.81 -4.96
CA ALA A 93 -41.00 2.39 -5.26
C ALA A 93 -41.58 1.95 -6.61
N ASN A 94 -40.73 1.46 -7.53
CA ASN A 94 -41.10 1.04 -8.85
C ASN A 94 -40.12 -0.03 -9.37
N ARG A 95 -40.47 -0.67 -10.48
CA ARG A 95 -39.70 -1.75 -11.12
C ARG A 95 -38.31 -1.29 -11.58
N GLU A 96 -38.17 -0.03 -11.98
CA GLU A 96 -36.90 0.53 -12.41
C GLU A 96 -35.92 0.58 -11.25
N GLN A 97 -36.33 1.06 -10.07
CA GLN A 97 -35.52 1.07 -8.86
C GLN A 97 -35.17 -0.34 -8.39
N GLU A 98 -36.08 -1.29 -8.55
CA GLU A 98 -35.83 -2.70 -8.23
C GLU A 98 -34.72 -3.29 -9.12
N MET A 99 -34.78 -3.03 -10.43
CA MET A 99 -33.72 -3.44 -11.36
C MET A 99 -32.38 -2.80 -11.01
N TYR A 100 -32.33 -1.51 -10.68
CA TYR A 100 -31.10 -0.86 -10.23
C TYR A 100 -30.55 -1.51 -8.96
N LYS A 101 -31.41 -1.80 -8.00
CA LYS A 101 -31.02 -2.52 -6.77
C LYS A 101 -30.42 -3.89 -7.08
N GLU A 102 -31.06 -4.67 -7.93
CA GLU A 102 -30.56 -6.00 -8.35
C GLU A 102 -29.19 -5.90 -9.04
N VAL A 103 -29.01 -4.95 -9.95
CA VAL A 103 -27.75 -4.72 -10.65
C VAL A 103 -26.65 -4.34 -9.67
N LEU A 104 -26.93 -3.43 -8.73
CA LEU A 104 -25.97 -3.00 -7.71
C LEU A 104 -25.56 -4.16 -6.79
N ILE A 105 -26.52 -4.96 -6.31
CA ILE A 105 -26.25 -6.15 -5.47
C ILE A 105 -25.44 -7.18 -6.25
N LYS A 106 -25.75 -7.41 -7.53
CA LYS A 106 -25.00 -8.34 -8.39
C LYS A 106 -23.57 -7.85 -8.61
N ALA A 107 -23.38 -6.55 -8.89
CA ALA A 107 -22.07 -5.95 -9.07
C ALA A 107 -21.23 -6.07 -7.78
N TYR A 108 -21.84 -5.77 -6.62
CA TYR A 108 -21.21 -5.92 -5.31
C TYR A 108 -20.74 -7.37 -5.05
N LYS A 109 -21.63 -8.35 -5.23
CA LYS A 109 -21.29 -9.78 -5.04
C LYS A 109 -20.16 -10.25 -5.97
N VAL A 110 -20.13 -9.77 -7.22
CA VAL A 110 -19.03 -10.07 -8.16
C VAL A 110 -17.74 -9.45 -7.71
N PHE A 111 -17.77 -8.19 -7.23
CA PHE A 111 -16.60 -7.48 -6.71
C PHE A 111 -16.06 -8.17 -5.46
N GLU A 112 -16.91 -8.44 -4.46
CA GLU A 112 -16.57 -9.15 -3.23
C GLU A 112 -15.95 -10.52 -3.53
N GLY A 113 -16.59 -11.31 -4.39
CA GLY A 113 -16.07 -12.62 -4.79
C GLY A 113 -14.75 -12.57 -5.56
N ARG A 114 -14.44 -11.47 -6.26
CA ARG A 114 -13.11 -11.24 -6.86
C ARG A 114 -12.08 -10.87 -5.80
N SER A 115 -12.44 -9.98 -4.88
CA SER A 115 -11.56 -9.55 -3.79
C SER A 115 -11.15 -10.74 -2.91
N LEU A 116 -12.11 -11.55 -2.47
CA LEU A 116 -11.85 -12.77 -1.69
C LEU A 116 -10.95 -13.77 -2.44
N ARG A 117 -11.16 -13.95 -3.77
CA ARG A 117 -10.29 -14.80 -4.59
C ARG A 117 -8.87 -14.24 -4.71
N HIS A 118 -8.72 -12.92 -4.84
CA HIS A 118 -7.40 -12.29 -4.85
C HIS A 118 -6.67 -12.52 -3.54
N GLU A 119 -7.34 -12.34 -2.41
CA GLU A 119 -6.78 -12.57 -1.09
C GLU A 119 -6.39 -14.04 -0.88
N ASP A 120 -7.25 -15.00 -1.26
CA ASP A 120 -6.96 -16.44 -1.16
C ASP A 120 -5.77 -16.85 -2.06
N ASN A 121 -5.71 -16.34 -3.30
CA ASN A 121 -4.59 -16.58 -4.19
C ASN A 121 -3.27 -15.97 -3.65
N HIS A 122 -3.37 -14.79 -3.03
CA HIS A 122 -2.21 -14.15 -2.39
C HIS A 122 -1.70 -14.99 -1.21
N LYS A 123 -2.59 -15.45 -0.32
CA LYS A 123 -2.23 -16.35 0.79
C LYS A 123 -1.58 -17.65 0.30
N LYS A 124 -2.12 -18.27 -0.75
CA LYS A 124 -1.52 -19.47 -1.39
C LYS A 124 -0.15 -19.19 -1.96
N TYR A 125 0.03 -18.04 -2.62
CA TYR A 125 1.32 -17.61 -3.15
C TYR A 125 2.37 -17.45 -2.04
N ILE A 126 2.04 -16.75 -0.94
CA ILE A 126 2.91 -16.58 0.21
C ILE A 126 3.28 -17.93 0.82
N TYR A 127 2.29 -18.82 1.01
CA TYR A 127 2.53 -20.17 1.51
C TYR A 127 3.49 -20.97 0.61
N PHE A 128 3.29 -20.93 -0.71
CA PHE A 128 4.18 -21.56 -1.68
C PHE A 128 5.60 -20.99 -1.59
N ILE A 129 5.77 -19.68 -1.57
CA ILE A 129 7.08 -19.03 -1.47
C ILE A 129 7.79 -19.44 -0.17
N ASN A 130 7.08 -19.43 0.97
CA ASN A 130 7.65 -19.85 2.25
C ASN A 130 8.17 -21.30 2.20
N GLN A 131 7.37 -22.24 1.67
CA GLN A 131 7.78 -23.63 1.51
C GLN A 131 8.96 -23.78 0.56
N TRP A 132 8.90 -23.13 -0.60
CA TRP A 132 9.94 -23.22 -1.62
C TRP A 132 11.28 -22.66 -1.11
N VAL A 133 11.28 -21.50 -0.47
CA VAL A 133 12.48 -20.92 0.14
C VAL A 133 13.05 -21.84 1.21
N HIS A 134 12.19 -22.43 2.06
CA HIS A 134 12.65 -23.39 3.07
C HIS A 134 13.31 -24.63 2.47
N GLN A 135 12.74 -25.18 1.39
CA GLN A 135 13.32 -26.31 0.65
C GLN A 135 14.64 -25.95 -0.04
N MET A 136 14.80 -24.69 -0.51
CA MET A 136 16.06 -24.26 -1.14
C MET A 136 17.16 -23.93 -0.11
N LYS A 137 16.80 -23.48 1.11
CA LYS A 137 17.78 -23.26 2.19
C LYS A 137 18.50 -24.55 2.60
N THR A 138 17.82 -25.68 2.54
CA THR A 138 18.41 -26.98 2.90
C THR A 138 19.62 -27.35 2.03
N PRO A 139 19.52 -27.45 0.66
CA PRO A 139 20.67 -27.74 -0.18
C PRO A 139 21.76 -26.66 -0.11
N VAL A 140 21.39 -25.38 0.05
CA VAL A 140 22.34 -24.28 0.27
C VAL A 140 23.16 -24.51 1.55
N SER A 141 22.50 -24.92 2.64
CA SER A 141 23.19 -25.26 3.91
C SER A 141 24.09 -26.49 3.76
N VAL A 142 23.66 -27.52 3.03
CA VAL A 142 24.46 -28.71 2.76
C VAL A 142 25.72 -28.36 1.95
N ILE A 143 25.60 -27.52 0.92
CA ILE A 143 26.75 -27.04 0.14
C ILE A 143 27.73 -26.30 1.04
N ASN A 144 27.24 -25.42 1.95
CA ASN A 144 28.07 -24.71 2.91
C ASN A 144 28.85 -25.67 3.83
N LEU A 145 28.20 -26.72 4.33
CA LEU A 145 28.85 -27.72 5.18
C LEU A 145 29.94 -28.48 4.44
N ILE A 146 29.64 -28.98 3.21
CA ILE A 146 30.60 -29.70 2.37
C ILE A 146 31.82 -28.82 2.07
N VAL A 147 31.61 -27.55 1.70
CA VAL A 147 32.68 -26.60 1.44
C VAL A 147 33.56 -26.38 2.68
N GLN A 148 32.96 -26.22 3.85
CA GLN A 148 33.68 -25.97 5.11
C GLN A 148 34.50 -27.20 5.56
N GLU A 149 33.97 -28.41 5.34
CA GLU A 149 34.61 -29.67 5.74
C GLU A 149 35.82 -30.03 4.85
N HIS A 150 35.81 -29.64 3.58
CA HIS A 150 36.81 -30.05 2.61
C HIS A 150 37.82 -28.92 2.24
N ILE A 151 37.82 -27.76 2.93
CA ILE A 151 38.80 -26.71 2.68
C ILE A 151 40.21 -27.16 3.10
N ASN A 152 41.10 -27.22 2.12
CA ASN A 152 42.56 -27.42 2.31
C ASN A 152 43.34 -26.38 1.46
N GLU A 153 44.70 -26.34 1.59
CA GLU A 153 45.50 -25.33 0.90
C GLU A 153 45.39 -25.44 -0.64
N GLU A 154 45.26 -26.64 -1.17
CA GLU A 154 45.22 -26.94 -2.61
C GLU A 154 43.93 -26.49 -3.29
N ASN A 155 42.76 -26.71 -2.62
CA ASN A 155 41.45 -26.41 -3.17
C ASN A 155 40.80 -25.14 -2.64
N ARG A 156 41.46 -24.41 -1.74
CA ARG A 156 40.93 -23.26 -0.99
C ARG A 156 40.27 -22.20 -1.89
N LYS A 157 40.93 -21.82 -3.00
CA LYS A 157 40.40 -20.78 -3.91
C LYS A 157 39.08 -21.20 -4.57
N VAL A 158 38.96 -22.47 -4.96
CA VAL A 158 37.74 -22.99 -5.61
C VAL A 158 36.61 -23.07 -4.60
N LEU A 159 36.88 -23.59 -3.41
CA LEU A 159 35.89 -23.72 -2.36
C LEU A 159 35.45 -22.37 -1.79
N ASP A 160 36.35 -21.39 -1.67
CA ASP A 160 36.02 -20.02 -1.32
C ASP A 160 35.09 -19.38 -2.35
N SER A 161 35.27 -19.65 -3.66
CA SER A 161 34.36 -19.17 -4.70
C SER A 161 32.99 -19.84 -4.63
N ILE A 162 32.93 -21.16 -4.41
CA ILE A 162 31.64 -21.88 -4.22
C ILE A 162 30.90 -21.33 -2.97
N TYR A 163 31.64 -21.09 -1.88
CA TYR A 163 31.05 -20.51 -0.67
C TYR A 163 30.46 -19.14 -0.94
N GLU A 164 31.16 -18.28 -1.70
CA GLU A 164 30.67 -16.93 -2.04
C GLU A 164 29.37 -16.99 -2.87
N GLU A 165 29.32 -17.87 -3.88
CA GLU A 165 28.10 -18.04 -4.68
C GLU A 165 26.94 -18.60 -3.83
N ASN A 166 27.22 -19.50 -2.90
CA ASN A 166 26.23 -20.06 -2.01
C ASN A 166 25.68 -19.03 -1.00
N GLU A 167 26.54 -18.12 -0.52
CA GLU A 167 26.10 -16.96 0.29
C GLU A 167 25.18 -16.01 -0.50
N LYS A 168 25.49 -15.76 -1.80
CA LYS A 168 24.62 -14.96 -2.67
C LYS A 168 23.26 -15.62 -2.88
N LEU A 169 23.20 -16.94 -3.07
CA LEU A 169 21.95 -17.70 -3.16
C LEU A 169 21.12 -17.58 -1.87
N SER A 170 21.76 -17.81 -0.72
CA SER A 170 21.11 -17.67 0.59
C SER A 170 20.51 -16.27 0.79
N HIS A 171 21.27 -15.25 0.46
CA HIS A 171 20.83 -13.87 0.53
C HIS A 171 19.66 -13.55 -0.41
N GLY A 172 19.70 -14.08 -1.65
CA GLY A 172 18.60 -13.97 -2.61
C GLY A 172 17.30 -14.61 -2.11
N LEU A 173 17.42 -15.79 -1.48
CA LEU A 173 16.29 -16.48 -0.87
C LEU A 173 15.68 -15.67 0.29
N ASP A 174 16.50 -15.05 1.12
CA ASP A 174 16.02 -14.18 2.19
C ASP A 174 15.26 -12.95 1.65
N ILE A 175 15.81 -12.27 0.62
CA ILE A 175 15.12 -11.17 -0.05
C ILE A 175 13.76 -11.62 -0.58
N MET A 176 13.68 -12.78 -1.24
CA MET A 176 12.44 -13.32 -1.78
C MET A 176 11.41 -13.59 -0.67
N LEU A 177 11.84 -14.19 0.44
CA LEU A 177 11.01 -14.47 1.59
C LEU A 177 10.43 -13.19 2.21
N TYR A 178 11.28 -12.19 2.47
CA TYR A 178 10.86 -10.91 3.03
C TYR A 178 9.95 -10.14 2.07
N ASN A 179 10.24 -10.16 0.76
CA ASN A 179 9.36 -9.54 -0.24
C ASN A 179 7.98 -10.19 -0.29
N ALA A 180 7.91 -11.51 -0.16
CA ALA A 180 6.64 -12.21 -0.09
C ALA A 180 5.81 -11.81 1.13
N ARG A 181 6.45 -11.65 2.30
CA ARG A 181 5.79 -11.37 3.58
C ARG A 181 5.44 -9.89 3.80
N ILE A 182 6.04 -8.96 3.05
CA ILE A 182 5.87 -7.52 3.33
C ILE A 182 4.42 -7.04 3.14
N ASN A 183 3.64 -7.68 2.28
CA ASN A 183 2.23 -7.33 2.08
C ASN A 183 1.31 -7.86 3.20
N ASP A 184 1.77 -8.86 3.95
CA ASP A 184 1.08 -9.45 5.11
C ASP A 184 1.76 -9.02 6.43
N PHE A 185 2.47 -7.89 6.42
CA PHE A 185 3.28 -7.37 7.52
C PHE A 185 2.54 -7.37 8.87
N ASN A 186 1.26 -7.00 8.87
CA ASN A 186 0.44 -6.89 10.08
C ASN A 186 0.20 -8.23 10.79
N ILE A 187 0.38 -9.38 10.11
CA ILE A 187 0.10 -10.70 10.69
C ILE A 187 1.29 -11.21 11.52
N ASP A 188 2.53 -10.82 11.16
CA ASP A 188 3.77 -11.33 11.77
C ASP A 188 4.55 -10.24 12.55
N PHE A 189 3.88 -9.12 12.87
CA PHE A 189 4.49 -7.95 13.49
C PHE A 189 4.47 -8.06 15.02
N ASN A 190 5.66 -8.07 15.65
CA ASN A 190 5.82 -8.13 17.08
C ASN A 190 6.76 -7.03 17.59
N VAL A 191 6.19 -5.95 18.14
CA VAL A 191 6.96 -4.83 18.69
C VAL A 191 7.47 -5.18 20.08
N VAL A 192 8.77 -5.06 20.25
CA VAL A 192 9.46 -5.25 21.54
C VAL A 192 10.38 -4.05 21.82
N ASP A 193 10.68 -3.83 23.10
CA ASP A 193 11.75 -2.91 23.52
C ASP A 193 13.09 -3.58 23.26
N LEU A 194 13.85 -3.07 22.27
CA LEU A 194 15.03 -3.71 21.72
C LEU A 194 16.28 -2.84 21.95
N ASN A 195 17.34 -3.43 22.49
CA ASN A 195 18.64 -2.79 22.60
C ASN A 195 19.37 -2.75 21.26
N LEU A 196 19.61 -1.54 20.72
CA LEU A 196 20.24 -1.35 19.42
C LEU A 196 21.67 -1.89 19.35
N VAL A 197 22.44 -1.79 20.43
CA VAL A 197 23.83 -2.29 20.45
C VAL A 197 23.86 -3.79 20.30
N GLN A 198 22.90 -4.49 20.93
CA GLN A 198 22.83 -5.95 20.87
C GLN A 198 22.48 -6.44 19.47
N ILE A 199 21.51 -5.83 18.79
CA ILE A 199 21.13 -6.24 17.44
C ILE A 199 22.25 -5.92 16.43
N VAL A 200 22.93 -4.76 16.56
CA VAL A 200 24.07 -4.41 15.71
C VAL A 200 25.21 -5.43 15.90
N ARG A 201 25.54 -5.79 17.13
CA ARG A 201 26.55 -6.83 17.42
C ARG A 201 26.17 -8.19 16.82
N LYS A 202 24.90 -8.58 16.91
CA LYS A 202 24.37 -9.82 16.30
C LYS A 202 24.59 -9.80 14.80
N VAL A 203 24.19 -8.73 14.09
CA VAL A 203 24.37 -8.59 12.63
C VAL A 203 25.86 -8.62 12.25
N ILE A 204 26.73 -7.93 12.98
CA ILE A 204 28.19 -7.95 12.74
C ILE A 204 28.74 -9.38 12.91
N ASN A 205 28.36 -10.10 13.96
CA ASN A 205 28.85 -11.46 14.22
C ASN A 205 28.40 -12.44 13.14
N ASP A 206 27.17 -12.35 12.68
CA ASP A 206 26.62 -13.20 11.60
C ASP A 206 27.37 -12.96 10.28
N ASN A 207 27.87 -11.74 10.05
CA ASN A 207 28.65 -11.36 8.87
C ASN A 207 30.18 -11.37 9.08
N LYS A 208 30.68 -12.03 10.15
CA LYS A 208 32.11 -12.05 10.48
C LYS A 208 32.99 -12.60 9.37
N LYS A 209 32.55 -13.68 8.68
CA LYS A 209 33.34 -14.31 7.61
C LYS A 209 33.60 -13.36 6.43
N PRO A 210 32.60 -12.72 5.79
CA PRO A 210 32.87 -11.73 4.73
C PRO A 210 33.65 -10.51 5.22
N LEU A 211 33.42 -10.02 6.44
CA LEU A 211 34.17 -8.91 7.01
C LEU A 211 35.68 -9.22 7.08
N ILE A 212 36.05 -10.40 7.60
CA ILE A 212 37.47 -10.85 7.68
C ILE A 212 38.04 -11.05 6.28
N ARG A 213 37.31 -11.72 5.37
CA ARG A 213 37.74 -12.00 4.00
C ARG A 213 38.15 -10.75 3.24
N TYR A 214 37.38 -9.68 3.39
CA TYR A 214 37.63 -8.41 2.67
C TYR A 214 38.42 -7.37 3.47
N ASN A 215 39.02 -7.73 4.62
CA ASN A 215 39.74 -6.82 5.52
C ASN A 215 38.92 -5.59 5.90
N ILE A 216 37.65 -5.81 6.27
CA ILE A 216 36.71 -4.77 6.70
C ILE A 216 36.56 -4.85 8.22
N PHE A 217 36.79 -3.73 8.90
CA PHE A 217 36.79 -3.63 10.35
C PHE A 217 35.54 -2.86 10.81
N PRO A 218 34.57 -3.53 11.45
CA PRO A 218 33.41 -2.85 12.02
C PRO A 218 33.84 -2.05 13.28
N ARG A 219 33.32 -0.83 13.39
CA ARG A 219 33.48 0.05 14.57
C ARG A 219 32.11 0.41 15.09
N ILE A 220 31.91 0.32 16.38
CA ILE A 220 30.67 0.76 17.06
C ILE A 220 31.05 1.98 17.91
N ASN A 221 30.54 3.14 17.52
CA ASN A 221 30.68 4.38 18.29
C ASN A 221 29.42 4.51 19.16
N ASN A 222 29.64 4.87 20.40
CA ASN A 222 28.63 4.92 21.45
C ASN A 222 28.03 3.54 21.72
N THR A 223 28.44 2.95 22.83
CA THR A 223 28.02 1.62 23.29
C THR A 223 27.03 1.70 24.45
N ASP A 224 26.46 2.90 24.70
CA ASP A 224 25.41 3.07 25.70
C ASP A 224 24.17 2.23 25.39
N ASP A 225 23.48 1.83 26.43
CA ASP A 225 22.24 1.05 26.28
C ASP A 225 21.10 1.93 25.74
N ILE A 226 20.99 1.96 24.41
CA ILE A 226 19.94 2.70 23.70
C ILE A 226 18.88 1.71 23.25
N ASN A 227 17.67 1.87 23.76
CA ASN A 227 16.52 1.03 23.41
C ASN A 227 15.58 1.73 22.43
N VAL A 228 14.96 0.92 21.57
CA VAL A 228 13.95 1.37 20.63
C VAL A 228 12.80 0.36 20.57
N ASN A 229 11.56 0.84 20.39
CA ASN A 229 10.41 0.00 20.16
C ASN A 229 10.34 -0.38 18.68
N THR A 230 10.51 -1.68 18.37
CA THR A 230 10.53 -2.15 16.99
C THR A 230 10.38 -3.69 16.96
N ASP A 231 10.28 -4.26 15.75
CA ASP A 231 10.36 -5.70 15.55
C ASP A 231 11.79 -6.14 15.26
N GLU A 232 12.30 -7.10 16.07
CA GLU A 232 13.69 -7.58 15.96
C GLU A 232 14.00 -8.19 14.60
N LYS A 233 13.11 -9.04 14.06
CA LYS A 233 13.36 -9.76 12.80
C LYS A 233 13.45 -8.80 11.62
N TRP A 234 12.51 -7.85 11.55
CA TRP A 234 12.45 -6.87 10.48
C TRP A 234 13.59 -5.86 10.55
N LEU A 235 13.92 -5.37 11.76
CA LEU A 235 15.05 -4.48 11.95
C LEU A 235 16.39 -5.18 11.65
N TYR A 236 16.55 -6.45 12.08
CA TYR A 236 17.72 -7.26 11.74
C TYR A 236 17.92 -7.34 10.23
N PHE A 237 16.84 -7.62 9.47
CA PHE A 237 16.91 -7.65 8.00
C PHE A 237 17.41 -6.32 7.42
N VAL A 238 16.85 -5.18 7.87
CA VAL A 238 17.24 -3.85 7.38
C VAL A 238 18.73 -3.57 7.64
N ILE A 239 19.19 -3.79 8.87
CA ILE A 239 20.61 -3.57 9.23
C ILE A 239 21.52 -4.50 8.42
N ASN A 240 21.12 -5.76 8.26
CA ASN A 240 21.87 -6.75 7.48
C ASN A 240 21.96 -6.37 5.99
N GLN A 241 20.88 -5.85 5.38
CA GLN A 241 20.90 -5.35 4.01
C GLN A 241 21.85 -4.17 3.82
N ILE A 242 21.83 -3.21 4.78
CA ILE A 242 22.74 -2.05 4.74
C ILE A 242 24.19 -2.52 4.90
N LEU A 243 24.47 -3.43 5.85
CA LEU A 243 25.82 -3.98 6.06
C LEU A 243 26.33 -4.75 4.83
N ASN A 244 25.50 -5.59 4.21
CA ASN A 244 25.87 -6.33 3.00
C ASN A 244 26.21 -5.38 1.84
N ASN A 245 25.44 -4.30 1.67
CA ASN A 245 25.76 -3.26 0.71
C ASN A 245 27.08 -2.54 1.05
N ALA A 246 27.28 -2.17 2.31
CA ALA A 246 28.52 -1.55 2.77
C ALA A 246 29.74 -2.45 2.50
N ILE A 247 29.66 -3.76 2.77
CA ILE A 247 30.72 -4.74 2.47
C ILE A 247 30.96 -4.79 0.95
N LYS A 248 29.89 -4.96 0.16
CA LYS A 248 29.95 -5.09 -1.29
C LYS A 248 30.65 -3.89 -1.96
N TYR A 249 30.25 -2.67 -1.61
CA TYR A 249 30.77 -1.47 -2.25
C TYR A 249 32.10 -0.97 -1.63
N SER A 250 32.47 -1.48 -0.46
CA SER A 250 33.79 -1.26 0.14
C SER A 250 34.88 -2.14 -0.48
N LYS A 251 34.56 -3.38 -0.91
CA LYS A 251 35.53 -4.29 -1.53
C LYS A 251 36.13 -3.76 -2.85
N SER A 252 35.40 -2.87 -3.54
CA SER A 252 35.84 -2.28 -4.83
C SER A 252 36.95 -1.24 -4.70
N LYS A 253 37.31 -0.81 -3.48
CA LYS A 253 38.36 0.20 -3.24
C LYS A 253 39.70 -0.47 -2.84
N ASN A 254 40.78 -0.11 -3.48
CA ASN A 254 42.11 -0.64 -3.21
C ASN A 254 42.72 0.02 -1.97
N LYS A 255 42.23 -0.33 -0.77
CA LYS A 255 42.77 0.11 0.54
C LYS A 255 43.16 -1.13 1.36
N GLU A 256 44.29 -1.04 2.11
CA GLU A 256 44.75 -2.13 3.00
C GLU A 256 43.74 -2.39 4.16
N LYS A 257 43.15 -1.35 4.71
CA LYS A 257 42.15 -1.42 5.78
C LYS A 257 40.91 -0.61 5.40
N ARG A 258 39.77 -1.14 5.69
CA ARG A 258 38.46 -0.52 5.43
C ARG A 258 37.63 -0.56 6.71
N PHE A 259 36.85 0.48 6.93
CA PHE A 259 36.01 0.57 8.13
C PHE A 259 34.55 0.70 7.73
N ILE A 260 33.67 0.01 8.49
CA ILE A 260 32.24 0.26 8.51
C ILE A 260 31.91 0.69 9.93
N THR A 261 31.40 1.91 10.08
CA THR A 261 31.16 2.54 11.38
C THR A 261 29.66 2.57 11.66
N PHE A 262 29.29 2.06 12.82
CA PHE A 262 27.93 2.13 13.38
C PHE A 262 27.94 3.21 14.45
N THR A 263 27.14 4.26 14.27
CA THR A 263 27.01 5.35 15.24
C THR A 263 25.57 5.41 15.72
N MET A 264 25.38 5.44 17.03
CA MET A 264 24.05 5.55 17.65
C MET A 264 23.98 6.87 18.41
N GLU A 265 22.95 7.65 18.12
CA GLU A 265 22.72 8.95 18.72
C GLU A 265 21.29 8.99 19.28
N GLU A 266 21.16 9.43 20.54
CA GLU A 266 19.87 9.60 21.18
C GLU A 266 19.58 11.08 21.39
N GLU A 267 18.49 11.53 20.80
CA GLU A 267 17.95 12.88 20.96
C GLU A 267 16.65 12.83 21.79
N ALA A 268 16.12 13.98 22.19
CA ALA A 268 14.90 14.06 22.99
C ALA A 268 13.70 13.40 22.31
N SER A 269 13.57 13.52 20.96
CA SER A 269 12.41 13.06 20.19
C SER A 269 12.66 11.83 19.31
N LYS A 270 13.91 11.44 19.12
CA LYS A 270 14.29 10.35 18.19
C LYS A 270 15.59 9.69 18.61
N VAL A 271 15.79 8.48 18.12
CA VAL A 271 17.08 7.77 18.15
C VAL A 271 17.51 7.56 16.69
N ILE A 272 18.80 7.69 16.41
CA ILE A 272 19.36 7.53 15.06
C ILE A 272 20.45 6.46 15.09
N LEU A 273 20.30 5.44 14.25
CA LEU A 273 21.35 4.47 13.95
C LEU A 273 21.93 4.77 12.57
N SER A 274 23.15 5.23 12.50
CA SER A 274 23.87 5.52 11.26
C SER A 274 24.92 4.44 10.97
N ILE A 275 24.92 3.92 9.73
CA ILE A 275 25.86 2.91 9.23
C ILE A 275 26.62 3.55 8.08
N SER A 276 27.92 3.82 8.31
CA SER A 276 28.78 4.54 7.36
C SER A 276 29.84 3.61 6.79
N ASP A 277 29.97 3.57 5.47
CA ASP A 277 31.02 2.88 4.73
C ASP A 277 32.01 3.86 4.08
N GLU A 278 33.22 3.40 3.84
CA GLU A 278 34.25 4.14 3.08
C GLU A 278 34.34 3.67 1.61
N GLY A 279 33.25 3.15 1.05
CA GLY A 279 33.18 2.57 -0.28
C GLY A 279 33.20 3.61 -1.41
N ILE A 280 32.79 3.17 -2.59
CA ILE A 280 32.80 3.99 -3.82
C ILE A 280 31.77 5.14 -3.81
N GLY A 281 30.84 5.11 -2.86
CA GLY A 281 29.74 6.09 -2.75
C GLY A 281 28.71 5.96 -3.87
N ILE A 282 27.66 6.80 -3.81
CA ILE A 282 26.53 6.80 -4.72
C ILE A 282 26.52 8.11 -5.50
N PRO A 283 26.39 8.08 -6.86
CA PRO A 283 26.21 9.29 -7.66
C PRO A 283 24.95 10.06 -7.25
N LYS A 284 24.98 11.40 -7.34
CA LYS A 284 23.84 12.25 -6.95
C LYS A 284 22.54 11.93 -7.71
N GLU A 285 22.66 11.61 -9.00
CA GLU A 285 21.54 11.20 -9.84
C GLU A 285 20.86 9.90 -9.40
N ASP A 286 21.58 9.03 -8.71
CA ASP A 286 21.07 7.73 -8.25
C ASP A 286 20.44 7.80 -6.85
N LEU A 287 20.80 8.79 -6.01
CA LEU A 287 20.35 8.89 -4.61
C LEU A 287 18.82 8.78 -4.44
N ASN A 288 18.06 9.48 -5.27
CA ASN A 288 16.60 9.46 -5.22
C ASN A 288 15.97 8.14 -5.75
N ARG A 289 16.78 7.29 -6.37
CA ARG A 289 16.32 6.07 -7.05
C ARG A 289 16.73 4.79 -6.35
N ILE A 290 17.71 4.82 -5.45
CA ILE A 290 18.23 3.61 -4.77
C ILE A 290 17.15 2.83 -4.00
N PHE A 291 16.05 3.49 -3.63
CA PHE A 291 14.90 2.88 -2.97
C PHE A 291 13.79 2.45 -3.94
N GLN A 292 13.99 2.58 -5.26
CA GLN A 292 13.03 2.08 -6.25
C GLN A 292 13.25 0.56 -6.48
N PRO A 293 12.18 -0.21 -6.70
CA PRO A 293 12.31 -1.65 -6.96
C PRO A 293 13.11 -1.90 -8.24
N PHE A 294 13.97 -2.93 -8.20
CA PHE A 294 14.84 -3.37 -9.32
C PHE A 294 15.86 -2.32 -9.80
N PHE A 295 16.05 -1.23 -9.05
CA PHE A 295 17.05 -0.25 -9.41
C PHE A 295 18.44 -0.67 -8.93
N THR A 296 19.42 -0.78 -9.86
CA THR A 296 20.78 -1.22 -9.56
C THR A 296 21.84 -0.14 -9.73
N GLY A 297 21.49 1.05 -10.23
CA GLY A 297 22.42 2.15 -10.46
C GLY A 297 23.59 1.79 -11.37
N LYS A 298 24.50 2.74 -11.60
CA LYS A 298 25.71 2.51 -12.41
C LYS A 298 26.65 1.49 -11.74
N ASN A 299 26.88 1.64 -10.44
CA ASN A 299 27.75 0.78 -9.66
C ASN A 299 27.26 -0.68 -9.56
N GLY A 300 25.95 -0.88 -9.51
CA GLY A 300 25.35 -2.21 -9.42
C GLY A 300 25.38 -2.99 -10.73
N ARG A 301 25.38 -2.31 -11.89
CA ARG A 301 25.51 -2.92 -13.21
C ARG A 301 26.92 -3.44 -13.47
N GLU A 302 27.93 -2.73 -12.96
CA GLU A 302 29.33 -3.13 -13.09
C GLU A 302 29.67 -4.35 -12.24
N THR A 303 28.97 -4.59 -11.13
CA THR A 303 29.21 -5.72 -10.22
C THR A 303 28.37 -6.95 -10.50
N SER A 304 27.42 -6.93 -11.46
CA SER A 304 26.45 -8.01 -11.82
C SER A 304 25.76 -8.76 -10.65
N GLU A 305 25.96 -8.32 -9.41
CA GLU A 305 25.53 -8.99 -8.18
C GLU A 305 24.31 -8.34 -7.50
N SER A 306 23.61 -7.40 -8.17
CA SER A 306 22.53 -6.63 -7.51
C SER A 306 21.16 -6.97 -8.06
N THR A 307 20.23 -7.43 -7.23
CA THR A 307 18.82 -7.60 -7.58
C THR A 307 18.03 -6.28 -7.63
N GLY A 308 18.57 -5.21 -7.01
CA GLY A 308 17.88 -3.93 -6.84
C GLY A 308 16.68 -3.97 -5.89
N MET A 309 16.50 -5.06 -5.14
CA MET A 309 15.36 -5.24 -4.23
C MET A 309 15.69 -4.95 -2.76
N GLY A 310 16.95 -5.14 -2.33
CA GLY A 310 17.32 -5.04 -0.91
C GLY A 310 17.01 -3.68 -0.28
N MET A 311 17.43 -2.58 -0.91
CA MET A 311 17.19 -1.23 -0.39
C MET A 311 15.71 -0.79 -0.50
N TYR A 312 15.02 -1.21 -1.56
CA TYR A 312 13.57 -1.03 -1.67
C TYR A 312 12.83 -1.68 -0.50
N LEU A 313 13.12 -2.95 -0.20
CA LEU A 313 12.53 -3.67 0.93
C LEU A 313 12.89 -3.02 2.27
N SER A 314 14.16 -2.61 2.45
CA SER A 314 14.60 -1.91 3.66
C SER A 314 13.80 -0.63 3.90
N LYS A 315 13.56 0.18 2.86
CA LYS A 315 12.74 1.40 2.95
C LYS A 315 11.29 1.08 3.30
N LYS A 316 10.69 0.10 2.63
CA LYS A 316 9.31 -0.37 2.89
C LYS A 316 9.15 -0.89 4.31
N ILE A 317 10.09 -1.71 4.80
CA ILE A 317 10.08 -2.22 6.17
C ILE A 317 10.17 -1.07 7.17
N CYS A 318 11.09 -0.12 6.98
CA CYS A 318 11.17 1.06 7.86
C CYS A 318 9.86 1.85 7.89
N GLU A 319 9.23 2.08 6.73
CA GLU A 319 7.94 2.75 6.63
C GLU A 319 6.85 2.02 7.42
N HIS A 320 6.75 0.69 7.27
CA HIS A 320 5.78 -0.14 8.01
C HIS A 320 6.06 -0.16 9.53
N LEU A 321 7.34 -0.12 9.93
CA LEU A 321 7.75 -0.01 11.34
C LEU A 321 7.58 1.40 11.92
N GLY A 322 7.11 2.38 11.13
CA GLY A 322 7.01 3.77 11.54
C GLY A 322 8.36 4.48 11.68
N HIS A 323 9.43 3.89 11.14
CA HIS A 323 10.79 4.43 11.12
C HIS A 323 11.07 5.12 9.78
N GLU A 324 12.13 5.93 9.74
CA GLU A 324 12.58 6.56 8.52
C GLU A 324 13.95 6.03 8.11
N LEU A 325 14.16 5.71 6.83
CA LEU A 325 15.45 5.34 6.29
C LEU A 325 15.97 6.47 5.39
N LEU A 326 17.11 7.03 5.77
CA LEU A 326 17.78 8.12 5.07
C LEU A 326 19.10 7.65 4.48
N VAL A 327 19.62 8.39 3.50
CA VAL A 327 20.92 8.14 2.88
C VAL A 327 21.64 9.44 2.59
N GLU A 328 22.89 9.49 2.95
CA GLU A 328 23.83 10.53 2.56
C GLU A 328 25.03 9.86 1.89
N SER A 329 25.41 10.32 0.71
CA SER A 329 26.55 9.75 0.00
C SER A 329 27.21 10.76 -0.91
N SER A 330 28.50 10.58 -1.08
CA SER A 330 29.30 11.30 -2.06
C SER A 330 30.19 10.31 -2.80
N GLN A 331 30.21 10.45 -4.13
CA GLN A 331 31.00 9.58 -4.99
C GLN A 331 32.49 9.59 -4.55
N ARG A 332 33.07 8.40 -4.44
CA ARG A 332 34.42 8.12 -3.96
C ARG A 332 34.68 8.43 -2.47
N LYS A 333 33.70 8.87 -1.70
CA LYS A 333 33.87 9.12 -0.25
C LYS A 333 33.23 8.06 0.62
N GLY A 334 32.18 7.37 0.10
CA GLY A 334 31.40 6.37 0.82
C GLY A 334 29.95 6.79 0.98
N SER A 335 29.19 6.01 1.73
CA SER A 335 27.78 6.24 1.99
C SER A 335 27.47 6.09 3.48
N THR A 336 26.47 6.83 3.96
CA THR A 336 25.92 6.71 5.29
C THR A 336 24.41 6.47 5.16
N PHE A 337 23.96 5.35 5.69
CA PHE A 337 22.55 5.04 5.82
C PHE A 337 22.11 5.22 7.26
N SER A 338 21.04 5.98 7.50
CA SER A 338 20.56 6.30 8.84
C SER A 338 19.13 5.83 9.02
N ILE A 339 18.88 5.02 10.05
CA ILE A 339 17.56 4.60 10.50
C ILE A 339 17.15 5.51 11.65
N VAL A 340 16.02 6.22 11.48
CA VAL A 340 15.49 7.15 12.48
C VAL A 340 14.29 6.53 13.19
N PHE A 341 14.37 6.37 14.49
CA PHE A 341 13.34 5.85 15.38
C PHE A 341 12.72 7.02 16.15
N TYR A 342 11.44 7.31 15.91
CA TYR A 342 10.73 8.40 16.58
C TYR A 342 10.19 7.94 17.93
N LYS A 343 10.49 8.65 19.02
CA LYS A 343 9.96 8.42 20.36
C LYS A 343 8.48 8.86 20.42
N GLY A 344 7.63 8.06 21.05
CA GLY A 344 6.22 8.42 21.26
C GLY A 344 5.31 8.34 20.04
N LYS A 345 5.80 7.89 18.89
CA LYS A 345 4.97 7.57 17.73
C LYS A 345 4.23 6.25 18.00
N ASN A 346 2.88 6.30 17.98
CA ASN A 346 2.08 5.09 18.11
C ASN A 346 2.28 4.23 16.84
N LEU A 347 3.04 3.14 16.95
CA LEU A 347 3.31 2.19 15.86
C LEU A 347 2.05 1.41 15.42
N PHE A 348 0.93 1.58 16.13
CA PHE A 348 -0.36 0.90 15.89
C PHE A 348 -1.37 1.74 15.08
N ARG A 349 -0.97 2.87 14.47
CA ARG A 349 -1.82 3.59 13.51
C ARG A 349 -1.40 3.25 12.08
N LEU A 350 -1.82 2.08 11.63
CA LEU A 350 -1.98 1.72 10.23
C LEU A 350 -3.45 1.61 9.90
#